data_4bb2f7a6a70d9407055bea34218e09fa
#
_entry.id   4bb2f7a6a70d9407055bea34218e09fa
#
_cell.length_a   1.000
_cell.length_b   1.000
_cell.length_c   1.000
_cell.angle_alpha   90.00
_cell.angle_beta   90.00
_cell.angle_gamma   90.00
#
_symmetry.space_group_name_H-M   'P 1'
#
loop_
_entity.id
_entity.type
_entity.pdbx_description
1 polymer ?
#
loop_
_entity_poly.entity_id
_entity_poly.type
_entity_poly.pdbx_seq_one_letter_code
_entity_poly.pdbx_strand_id
1 'polypeptide(L)'
;MTTGRLAVLSNVNMNMVIRMLQKQAQVYEAEGYGNELGTLLNPQSSYHAYHAEITFLIMDLAELLEHDLDPVTAERKIGDWFRTLEGCLPHDGVFCVSDAYLWAVELSVLADIGRKSQLEGIWERELRNLQQKHANVRSFPYRALTEHFGEEKAFSQRACEI
;
A
#
# COMPACT_ATOMS: atom_id res chain seq x y z
N MET A 1 -11.30 27.25 1.36
CA MET A 1 -10.21 26.25 1.31
C MET A 1 -10.69 25.05 0.55
N THR A 2 -10.07 24.77 -0.57
CA THR A 2 -10.41 23.60 -1.37
C THR A 2 -9.93 22.34 -0.68
N THR A 3 -10.85 21.45 -0.42
CA THR A 3 -10.54 20.14 0.12
C THR A 3 -10.02 19.27 -1.02
N GLY A 4 -8.82 18.77 -0.90
CA GLY A 4 -8.26 17.86 -1.91
C GLY A 4 -9.04 16.54 -1.99
N ARG A 5 -8.98 15.91 -3.15
CA ARG A 5 -9.56 14.57 -3.35
C ARG A 5 -8.47 13.53 -3.20
N LEU A 6 -8.63 12.68 -2.20
CA LEU A 6 -7.69 11.62 -1.91
C LEU A 6 -8.32 10.26 -2.21
N ALA A 7 -7.51 9.29 -2.53
CA ALA A 7 -7.92 7.89 -2.62
C ALA A 7 -6.99 7.02 -1.79
N VAL A 8 -7.55 5.99 -1.17
CA VAL A 8 -6.78 5.00 -0.43
C VAL A 8 -7.11 3.63 -1.00
N LEU A 9 -6.10 2.97 -1.53
CA LEU A 9 -6.17 1.61 -2.02
C LEU A 9 -5.25 0.75 -1.16
N SER A 10 -5.71 -0.41 -0.74
CA SER A 10 -4.93 -1.25 0.17
C SER A 10 -5.32 -2.72 0.07
N ASN A 11 -4.40 -3.60 0.47
CA ASN A 11 -4.68 -5.02 0.64
C ASN A 11 -4.99 -5.39 2.10
N VAL A 12 -5.10 -4.38 2.97
CA VAL A 12 -5.54 -4.56 4.36
C VAL A 12 -6.58 -3.51 4.72
N ASN A 13 -7.28 -3.75 5.82
CA ASN A 13 -8.32 -2.82 6.27
C ASN A 13 -7.72 -1.51 6.77
N MET A 14 -8.06 -0.41 6.11
CA MET A 14 -7.56 0.93 6.39
C MET A 14 -8.64 1.87 6.93
N ASN A 15 -9.75 1.35 7.42
CA ASN A 15 -10.89 2.17 7.85
C ASN A 15 -10.51 3.28 8.83
N MET A 16 -9.61 2.98 9.77
CA MET A 16 -9.18 3.99 10.74
C MET A 16 -8.42 5.14 10.07
N VAL A 17 -7.50 4.80 9.16
CA VAL A 17 -6.74 5.80 8.41
C VAL A 17 -7.66 6.63 7.53
N ILE A 18 -8.58 5.96 6.84
CA ILE A 18 -9.57 6.63 5.98
C ILE A 18 -10.40 7.63 6.78
N ARG A 19 -10.91 7.24 7.94
CA ARG A 19 -11.68 8.11 8.80
C ARG A 19 -10.90 9.34 9.27
N MET A 20 -9.63 9.14 9.58
CA MET A 20 -8.75 10.24 9.95
C MET A 20 -8.59 11.24 8.80
N LEU A 21 -8.38 10.73 7.60
CA LEU A 21 -8.22 11.58 6.41
C LEU A 21 -9.53 12.29 6.03
N GLN A 22 -10.68 11.66 6.23
CA GLN A 22 -11.98 12.22 5.94
C GLN A 22 -12.30 13.48 6.74
N LYS A 23 -11.61 13.69 7.85
CA LYS A 23 -11.76 14.91 8.65
C LYS A 23 -11.16 16.13 7.95
N GLN A 24 -10.30 15.95 6.98
CA GLN A 24 -9.56 17.02 6.33
C GLN A 24 -9.73 17.06 4.82
N ALA A 25 -10.22 15.99 4.20
CA ALA A 25 -10.30 15.88 2.76
C ALA A 25 -11.45 14.95 2.35
N GLN A 26 -11.79 14.99 1.06
CA GLN A 26 -12.67 13.97 0.48
C GLN A 26 -11.79 12.74 0.20
N VAL A 27 -12.25 11.55 0.59
CA VAL A 27 -11.50 10.32 0.42
C VAL A 27 -12.34 9.29 -0.32
N TYR A 28 -11.81 8.84 -1.46
CA TYR A 28 -12.37 7.69 -2.15
C TYR A 28 -12.06 6.42 -1.35
N GLU A 29 -13.07 5.64 -1.14
CA GLU A 29 -12.99 4.39 -0.41
C GLU A 29 -13.43 3.27 -1.33
N ALA A 30 -12.49 2.35 -1.62
CA ALA A 30 -12.81 1.20 -2.47
C ALA A 30 -13.75 0.24 -1.73
N GLU A 31 -14.55 -0.48 -2.50
CA GLU A 31 -15.38 -1.54 -1.94
C GLU A 31 -14.49 -2.69 -1.49
N GLY A 32 -14.18 -2.75 -0.21
CA GLY A 32 -13.29 -3.75 0.35
C GLY A 32 -11.81 -3.45 0.12
N TYR A 33 -10.99 -4.44 0.32
CA TYR A 33 -9.54 -4.35 0.15
C TYR A 33 -9.02 -5.64 -0.51
N GLY A 34 -7.79 -5.56 -1.04
CA GLY A 34 -7.17 -6.69 -1.74
C GLY A 34 -7.42 -6.70 -3.26
N ASN A 35 -8.09 -5.69 -3.79
CA ASN A 35 -8.35 -5.58 -5.23
C ASN A 35 -7.82 -4.27 -5.81
N GLU A 36 -6.73 -3.78 -5.26
CA GLU A 36 -6.13 -2.50 -5.64
C GLU A 36 -5.70 -2.46 -7.10
N LEU A 37 -5.03 -3.50 -7.58
CA LEU A 37 -4.62 -3.57 -8.98
C LEU A 37 -5.81 -3.73 -9.92
N GLY A 38 -6.80 -4.53 -9.54
CA GLY A 38 -8.02 -4.68 -10.34
C GLY A 38 -8.75 -3.36 -10.50
N THR A 39 -8.80 -2.57 -9.44
CA THR A 39 -9.40 -1.23 -9.46
C THR A 39 -8.65 -0.31 -10.43
N LEU A 40 -7.33 -0.33 -10.40
CA LEU A 40 -6.49 0.49 -11.28
C LEU A 40 -6.55 0.04 -12.73
N LEU A 41 -6.61 -1.28 -12.96
CA LEU A 41 -6.67 -1.85 -14.31
C LEU A 41 -8.00 -1.61 -15.01
N ASN A 42 -9.09 -1.50 -14.26
CA ASN A 42 -10.42 -1.33 -14.83
C ASN A 42 -10.70 0.15 -15.10
N PRO A 43 -10.69 0.60 -16.38
CA PRO A 43 -10.94 2.00 -16.70
C PRO A 43 -12.35 2.47 -16.35
N GLN A 44 -13.27 1.53 -16.11
CA GLN A 44 -14.65 1.84 -15.71
C GLN A 44 -14.85 1.85 -14.21
N SER A 45 -13.79 1.65 -13.42
CA SER A 45 -13.93 1.66 -11.96
C SER A 45 -14.29 3.07 -11.44
N SER A 46 -15.00 3.10 -10.33
CA SER A 46 -15.37 4.36 -9.69
C SER A 46 -14.13 5.15 -9.23
N TYR A 47 -13.02 4.48 -9.01
CA TYR A 47 -11.74 5.13 -8.69
C TYR A 47 -11.33 6.09 -9.80
N HIS A 48 -11.37 5.66 -11.06
CA HIS A 48 -10.97 6.51 -12.19
C HIS A 48 -11.94 7.67 -12.38
N ALA A 49 -13.23 7.44 -12.18
CA ALA A 49 -14.25 8.48 -12.26
C ALA A 49 -14.08 9.54 -11.16
N TYR A 50 -13.48 9.16 -10.04
CA TYR A 50 -13.27 10.05 -8.90
C TYR A 50 -12.19 11.11 -9.17
N HIS A 51 -11.20 10.82 -9.99
CA HIS A 51 -10.08 11.72 -10.31
C HIS A 51 -9.33 12.20 -9.06
N ALA A 52 -8.82 11.27 -8.28
CA ALA A 52 -8.06 11.60 -7.07
C ALA A 52 -6.81 12.43 -7.40
N GLU A 53 -6.55 13.47 -6.62
CA GLU A 53 -5.35 14.28 -6.74
C GLU A 53 -4.14 13.56 -6.14
N ILE A 54 -4.37 12.81 -5.06
CA ILE A 54 -3.36 11.99 -4.40
C ILE A 54 -3.97 10.62 -4.13
N THR A 55 -3.31 9.58 -4.57
CA THR A 55 -3.68 8.20 -4.26
C THR A 55 -2.64 7.60 -3.34
N PHE A 56 -3.08 7.06 -2.21
CA PHE A 56 -2.24 6.28 -1.31
C PHE A 56 -2.47 4.80 -1.57
N LEU A 57 -1.41 4.10 -1.93
CA LEU A 57 -1.42 2.65 -2.11
C LEU A 57 -0.65 2.03 -0.95
N ILE A 58 -1.37 1.48 0.01
CA ILE A 58 -0.82 0.97 1.26
C ILE A 58 -0.86 -0.54 1.25
N MET A 59 0.32 -1.17 1.21
CA MET A 59 0.45 -2.61 1.01
C MET A 59 1.16 -3.29 2.18
N ASP A 60 0.57 -4.36 2.66
CA ASP A 60 1.26 -5.28 3.56
C ASP A 60 1.87 -6.42 2.74
N LEU A 61 3.16 -6.68 2.96
CA LEU A 61 3.90 -7.69 2.19
C LEU A 61 3.43 -9.12 2.49
N ALA A 62 3.07 -9.41 3.73
CA ALA A 62 2.62 -10.76 4.08
C ALA A 62 1.36 -11.13 3.31
N GLU A 63 0.41 -10.20 3.21
CA GLU A 63 -0.82 -10.40 2.45
C GLU A 63 -0.56 -10.51 0.96
N LEU A 64 0.32 -9.65 0.42
CA LEU A 64 0.69 -9.69 -0.99
C LEU A 64 1.31 -11.04 -1.37
N LEU A 65 2.14 -11.58 -0.49
CA LEU A 65 2.84 -12.83 -0.72
C LEU A 65 2.02 -14.07 -0.30
N GLU A 66 0.78 -13.87 0.15
CA GLU A 66 -0.09 -14.93 0.61
C GLU A 66 0.58 -15.77 1.70
N HIS A 67 1.33 -15.09 2.59
CA HIS A 67 2.10 -15.68 3.69
C HIS A 67 3.23 -16.63 3.26
N ASP A 68 3.57 -16.67 1.98
CA ASP A 68 4.73 -17.41 1.48
C ASP A 68 5.93 -16.47 1.44
N LEU A 69 6.77 -16.58 2.46
CA LEU A 69 7.91 -15.69 2.66
C LEU A 69 9.20 -16.22 2.07
N ASP A 70 9.13 -17.20 1.17
CA ASP A 70 10.30 -17.69 0.44
C ASP A 70 10.88 -16.56 -0.43
N PRO A 71 12.19 -16.22 -0.28
CA PRO A 71 12.75 -15.06 -0.98
C PRO A 71 12.69 -15.14 -2.50
N VAL A 72 12.85 -16.32 -3.09
CA VAL A 72 12.81 -16.51 -4.55
C VAL A 72 11.40 -16.28 -5.06
N THR A 73 10.41 -16.86 -4.40
CA THR A 73 9.00 -16.66 -4.73
C THR A 73 8.59 -15.21 -4.53
N ALA A 74 9.03 -14.60 -3.43
CA ALA A 74 8.74 -13.22 -3.09
C ALA A 74 9.28 -12.26 -4.16
N GLU A 75 10.52 -12.46 -4.59
CA GLU A 75 11.12 -11.60 -5.62
C GLU A 75 10.30 -11.63 -6.91
N ARG A 76 9.85 -12.81 -7.32
CA ARG A 76 9.00 -12.95 -8.51
C ARG A 76 7.65 -12.26 -8.32
N LYS A 77 6.97 -12.52 -7.20
CA LYS A 77 5.64 -11.95 -6.94
C LYS A 77 5.68 -10.43 -6.81
N ILE A 78 6.66 -9.90 -6.09
CA ILE A 78 6.82 -8.46 -5.92
C ILE A 78 7.15 -7.82 -7.28
N GLY A 79 8.07 -8.41 -8.04
CA GLY A 79 8.41 -7.91 -9.36
C GLY A 79 7.21 -7.89 -10.31
N ASP A 80 6.41 -8.95 -10.31
CA ASP A 80 5.21 -9.03 -11.15
C ASP A 80 4.17 -7.99 -10.72
N TRP A 81 4.01 -7.78 -9.42
CA TRP A 81 3.09 -6.78 -8.89
C TRP A 81 3.49 -5.37 -9.34
N PHE A 82 4.76 -5.00 -9.20
CA PHE A 82 5.24 -3.69 -9.63
C PHE A 82 5.14 -3.50 -11.15
N ARG A 83 5.37 -4.57 -11.91
CA ARG A 83 5.24 -4.53 -13.37
C ARG A 83 3.79 -4.28 -13.78
N THR A 84 2.85 -4.94 -13.11
CA THR A 84 1.42 -4.71 -13.33
C THR A 84 1.03 -3.30 -12.94
N LEU A 85 1.50 -2.84 -11.78
CA LEU A 85 1.23 -1.48 -11.31
C LEU A 85 1.73 -0.43 -12.31
N GLU A 86 2.95 -0.60 -12.80
CA GLU A 86 3.52 0.33 -13.78
C GLU A 86 2.64 0.45 -15.02
N GLY A 87 2.09 -0.67 -15.47
CA GLY A 87 1.21 -0.71 -16.64
C GLY A 87 -0.14 -0.04 -16.46
N CYS A 88 -0.56 0.21 -15.23
CA CYS A 88 -1.86 0.82 -14.93
C CYS A 88 -1.79 2.09 -14.09
N LEU A 89 -0.61 2.68 -13.94
CA LEU A 89 -0.46 3.92 -13.20
C LEU A 89 -1.25 5.06 -13.85
N PRO A 90 -2.06 5.80 -13.07
CA PRO A 90 -2.68 7.01 -13.59
C PRO A 90 -1.63 8.03 -13.99
N HIS A 91 -1.89 8.74 -15.09
CA HIS A 91 -1.00 9.82 -15.55
C HIS A 91 -1.20 11.09 -14.75
N ASP A 92 -2.39 11.28 -14.18
CA ASP A 92 -2.76 12.47 -13.43
C ASP A 92 -2.61 12.22 -11.93
N GLY A 93 -2.21 13.27 -11.21
CA GLY A 93 -2.11 13.24 -9.77
C GLY A 93 -0.83 12.60 -9.25
N VAL A 94 -0.71 12.62 -7.93
CA VAL A 94 0.42 12.03 -7.20
C VAL A 94 0.03 10.64 -6.70
N PHE A 95 0.93 9.70 -6.88
CA PHE A 95 0.70 8.31 -6.48
C PHE A 95 1.70 7.94 -5.40
N CYS A 96 1.23 7.76 -4.17
CA CYS A 96 2.05 7.46 -3.01
C CYS A 96 1.98 5.98 -2.67
N VAL A 97 3.09 5.28 -2.86
CA VAL A 97 3.20 3.85 -2.54
C VAL A 97 3.85 3.71 -1.17
N SER A 98 3.27 2.89 -0.30
CA SER A 98 3.80 2.66 1.03
C SER A 98 5.20 2.07 0.97
N ASP A 99 6.03 2.41 1.94
CA ASP A 99 7.32 1.76 2.12
C ASP A 99 7.10 0.29 2.52
N ALA A 100 8.19 -0.47 2.56
CA ALA A 100 8.11 -1.88 2.87
C ALA A 100 7.58 -2.09 4.30
N TYR A 101 6.48 -2.82 4.40
CA TYR A 101 5.92 -3.20 5.68
C TYR A 101 5.53 -4.67 5.68
N LEU A 102 5.99 -5.38 6.68
CA LEU A 102 5.66 -6.77 6.91
C LEU A 102 5.20 -6.87 8.36
N TRP A 103 3.96 -7.30 8.56
CA TRP A 103 3.39 -7.35 9.91
C TRP A 103 4.19 -8.31 10.79
N ALA A 104 4.71 -7.78 11.90
CA ALA A 104 5.66 -8.49 12.76
C ALA A 104 5.07 -9.75 13.42
N VAL A 105 3.75 -9.83 13.56
CA VAL A 105 3.10 -11.02 14.14
C VAL A 105 3.34 -12.29 13.32
N GLU A 106 3.64 -12.15 12.05
CA GLU A 106 3.97 -13.29 11.17
C GLU A 106 5.38 -13.80 11.41
N LEU A 107 6.21 -13.05 12.12
CA LEU A 107 7.63 -13.34 12.30
C LEU A 107 7.92 -13.62 13.79
N SER A 108 8.00 -14.89 14.13
CA SER A 108 8.10 -15.31 15.52
C SER A 108 9.51 -15.69 15.99
N VAL A 109 10.48 -15.80 15.08
CA VAL A 109 11.82 -16.26 15.41
C VAL A 109 12.90 -15.37 14.79
N LEU A 110 14.10 -15.40 15.39
CA LEU A 110 15.22 -14.56 14.95
C LEU A 110 15.63 -14.79 13.50
N ALA A 111 15.50 -16.02 13.00
CA ALA A 111 15.79 -16.32 11.60
C ALA A 111 14.92 -15.52 10.63
N ASP A 112 13.71 -15.18 11.05
CA ASP A 112 12.77 -14.42 10.23
C ASP A 112 13.12 -12.94 10.13
N ILE A 113 13.92 -12.41 11.07
CA ILE A 113 14.35 -11.01 11.03
C ILE A 113 15.19 -10.74 9.77
N GLY A 114 16.14 -11.63 9.47
CA GLY A 114 16.95 -11.52 8.26
C GLY A 114 16.10 -11.64 6.99
N ARG A 115 15.14 -12.55 7.00
CA ARG A 115 14.20 -12.71 5.90
C ARG A 115 13.33 -11.48 5.71
N LYS A 116 12.82 -10.91 6.81
CA LYS A 116 12.04 -9.67 6.78
C LYS A 116 12.84 -8.56 6.09
N SER A 117 14.09 -8.36 6.50
CA SER A 117 14.96 -7.35 5.91
C SER A 117 15.19 -7.60 4.41
N GLN A 118 15.36 -8.85 4.02
CA GLN A 118 15.54 -9.24 2.62
C GLN A 118 14.30 -8.92 1.79
N LEU A 119 13.12 -9.28 2.29
CA LEU A 119 11.85 -9.03 1.59
C LEU A 119 11.57 -7.53 1.47
N GLU A 120 11.81 -6.79 2.53
CA GLU A 120 11.66 -5.33 2.52
C GLU A 120 12.63 -4.68 1.52
N GLY A 121 13.85 -5.20 1.43
CA GLY A 121 14.84 -4.75 0.47
C GLY A 121 14.41 -4.95 -0.98
N ILE A 122 13.76 -6.07 -1.29
CA ILE A 122 13.21 -6.33 -2.62
C ILE A 122 12.15 -5.28 -2.97
N TRP A 123 11.22 -5.05 -2.05
CA TRP A 123 10.17 -4.04 -2.25
C TRP A 123 10.74 -2.66 -2.48
N GLU A 124 11.68 -2.22 -1.65
CA GLU A 124 12.28 -0.90 -1.74
C GLU A 124 13.06 -0.70 -3.04
N ARG A 125 13.73 -1.75 -3.51
CA ARG A 125 14.43 -1.72 -4.81
C ARG A 125 13.45 -1.49 -5.95
N GLU A 126 12.35 -2.24 -5.97
CA GLU A 126 11.34 -2.12 -7.02
C GLU A 126 10.64 -0.75 -6.97
N LEU A 127 10.34 -0.27 -5.77
CA LEU A 127 9.72 1.04 -5.59
C LEU A 127 10.65 2.16 -6.08
N ARG A 128 11.92 2.06 -5.76
CA ARG A 128 12.92 3.04 -6.22
C ARG A 128 13.03 3.05 -7.75
N ASN A 129 13.02 1.87 -8.36
CA ASN A 129 13.06 1.76 -9.83
C ASN A 129 11.82 2.42 -10.45
N LEU A 130 10.65 2.21 -9.86
CA LEU A 130 9.41 2.82 -10.33
C LEU A 130 9.46 4.35 -10.20
N GLN A 131 9.98 4.86 -9.09
CA GLN A 131 10.12 6.30 -8.88
C GLN A 131 11.08 6.95 -9.88
N GLN A 132 12.11 6.24 -10.29
CA GLN A 132 13.06 6.75 -11.30
C GLN A 132 12.42 6.89 -12.67
N LYS A 133 11.43 6.06 -12.98
CA LYS A 133 10.75 6.07 -14.29
C LYS A 133 9.52 6.98 -14.29
N HIS A 134 8.92 7.23 -13.13
CA HIS A 134 7.66 7.95 -13.04
C HIS A 134 7.74 9.04 -11.97
N ALA A 135 7.82 10.29 -12.41
CA ALA A 135 8.03 11.44 -11.54
C ALA A 135 6.86 11.69 -10.57
N ASN A 136 5.66 11.19 -10.89
CA ASN A 136 4.49 11.36 -10.03
C ASN A 136 4.36 10.30 -8.95
N VAL A 137 5.28 9.32 -8.90
CA VAL A 137 5.29 8.29 -7.87
C VAL A 137 6.14 8.75 -6.69
N ARG A 138 5.57 8.67 -5.50
CA ARG A 138 6.24 9.02 -4.23
C ARG A 138 6.20 7.83 -3.29
N SER A 139 7.14 7.80 -2.37
CA SER A 139 7.15 6.85 -1.28
C SER A 139 6.35 7.42 -0.11
N PHE A 140 5.58 6.55 0.56
CA PHE A 140 4.78 6.92 1.73
C PHE A 140 5.35 6.19 2.96
N PRO A 141 5.72 6.92 4.05
CA PRO A 141 6.40 6.31 5.21
C PRO A 141 5.41 5.59 6.14
N TYR A 142 4.81 4.52 5.66
CA TYR A 142 3.79 3.78 6.40
C TYR A 142 4.35 3.09 7.65
N ARG A 143 5.59 2.61 7.56
CA ARG A 143 6.27 2.00 8.72
C ARG A 143 6.37 3.00 9.88
N ALA A 144 6.80 4.22 9.60
CA ALA A 144 6.90 5.25 10.62
C ALA A 144 5.54 5.58 11.24
N LEU A 145 4.48 5.57 10.42
CA LEU A 145 3.12 5.80 10.89
C LEU A 145 2.67 4.67 11.84
N THR A 146 2.92 3.41 11.48
CA THR A 146 2.55 2.27 12.31
C THR A 146 3.33 2.24 13.61
N GLU A 147 4.61 2.60 13.60
CA GLU A 147 5.42 2.70 14.82
C GLU A 147 4.90 3.79 15.74
N HIS A 148 4.47 4.92 15.18
CA HIS A 148 3.93 6.03 15.96
C HIS A 148 2.63 5.67 16.67
N PHE A 149 1.70 4.99 15.97
CA PHE A 149 0.40 4.61 16.52
C PHE A 149 0.39 3.23 17.17
N GLY A 150 1.43 2.42 16.95
CA GLY A 150 1.50 1.04 17.38
C GLY A 150 0.79 0.09 16.41
N GLU A 151 1.36 -1.09 16.21
CA GLU A 151 0.82 -2.09 15.28
C GLU A 151 -0.61 -2.49 15.62
N GLU A 152 -0.88 -2.69 16.91
CA GLU A 152 -2.22 -3.08 17.37
C GLU A 152 -3.26 -2.04 16.99
N LYS A 153 -2.93 -0.75 17.11
CA LYS A 153 -3.86 0.33 16.77
C LYS A 153 -4.02 0.51 15.27
N ALA A 154 -2.96 0.24 14.51
CA ALA A 154 -3.01 0.39 13.06
C ALA A 154 -3.71 -0.78 12.36
N PHE A 155 -3.52 -1.99 12.84
CA PHE A 155 -3.95 -3.21 12.15
C PHE A 155 -4.93 -4.08 12.93
N SER A 156 -5.15 -3.84 14.23
CA SER A 156 -6.07 -4.68 14.96
C SER A 156 -7.48 -4.51 14.41
N GLN A 157 -8.21 -5.60 14.33
CA GLN A 157 -9.60 -5.57 13.94
C GLN A 157 -10.40 -4.63 14.84
N ARG A 158 -10.09 -4.63 16.13
CA ARG A 158 -10.72 -3.74 17.10
C ARG A 158 -10.49 -2.27 16.78
N ALA A 159 -9.29 -1.88 16.40
CA ALA A 159 -8.99 -0.51 16.02
C ALA A 159 -9.65 -0.13 14.69
N CYS A 160 -9.74 -1.07 13.77
CA CYS A 160 -10.37 -0.86 12.48
C CYS A 160 -11.89 -0.76 12.56
N GLU A 161 -12.50 -1.35 13.60
CA GLU A 161 -13.96 -1.31 13.81
C GLU A 161 -14.42 0.01 14.45
N ILE A 162 -13.51 0.72 15.05
CA ILE A 162 -13.80 2.02 15.64
C ILE A 162 -13.76 3.08 14.54
#